data_a70d8870945b87b4104f75130a425026
#
_entry.id   a70d8870945b87b4104f75130a425026
#
_cell.length_a   1.000
_cell.length_b   1.000
_cell.length_c   1.000
_cell.angle_alpha   90.00
_cell.angle_beta   90.00
_cell.angle_gamma   90.00
#
_symmetry.space_group_name_H-M   'P 1'
#
loop_
_entity.id
_entity.type
_entity.pdbx_description
1 polymer ?
#
loop_
_entity_poly.entity_id
_entity_poly.type
_entity_poly.pdbx_seq_one_letter_code
_entity_poly.pdbx_strand_id
1 'polypeptide(L)'
;MMPFLCSLASGSSGNALLVVSAGARVLVDLGLSQRRLKTGLKAAGTAPDEIDAVLLTHTHTDHFFTAAVGFCLEHQVPVYSAEENLRHLSRSLAGFRELGKAGLARAINGGTLQIGDLAVESFDVPHDSHGRALGFRLAFGPTRRRRTVAVATDLGHMPGECLRWFVDANAVVLESNHDAEMLRASGRPWNLIERIAGPWGHLSNEAAADALAEIVGRSHPGRVASIILAHLSKDCNTPQLALEAQAHLAHGRTHPIRFLAAAQWAVGPRIEV
;
A
#
# COMPACT_ATOMS: atom_id res chain seq x y z
N MET A 1 -3.36 -14.96 -17.41
CA MET A 1 -2.15 -14.58 -16.61
C MET A 1 -2.44 -14.93 -15.17
N MET A 2 -1.48 -15.47 -14.42
CA MET A 2 -1.70 -15.69 -12.97
C MET A 2 -1.73 -14.35 -12.26
N PRO A 3 -2.65 -14.15 -11.31
CA PRO A 3 -2.72 -12.92 -10.52
C PRO A 3 -1.45 -12.72 -9.68
N PHE A 4 -0.99 -11.48 -9.60
CA PHE A 4 0.20 -11.14 -8.83
C PHE A 4 0.14 -9.72 -8.29
N LEU A 5 0.99 -9.44 -7.30
CA LEU A 5 1.31 -8.08 -6.89
C LEU A 5 2.81 -7.81 -7.03
N CYS A 6 3.17 -6.54 -7.21
CA CYS A 6 4.55 -6.11 -7.39
C CYS A 6 4.72 -4.69 -6.83
N SER A 7 5.57 -4.52 -5.82
CA SER A 7 5.95 -3.18 -5.38
C SER A 7 6.85 -2.54 -6.44
N LEU A 8 6.41 -1.46 -7.05
CA LEU A 8 7.21 -0.69 -8.01
C LEU A 8 8.19 0.24 -7.28
N ALA A 9 7.79 0.71 -6.10
CA ALA A 9 8.60 1.41 -5.10
C ALA A 9 7.79 1.54 -3.81
N SER A 10 8.47 1.66 -2.66
CA SER A 10 7.81 1.90 -1.38
C SER A 10 8.72 2.63 -0.40
N GLY A 11 8.24 3.74 0.15
CA GLY A 11 8.92 4.59 1.12
C GLY A 11 8.73 6.08 0.82
N SER A 12 9.26 6.96 1.67
CA SER A 12 9.07 8.42 1.64
C SER A 12 9.54 9.15 0.37
N SER A 13 10.08 8.46 -0.62
CA SER A 13 10.46 9.02 -1.94
C SER A 13 9.52 8.56 -3.07
N GLY A 14 8.41 7.94 -2.72
CA GLY A 14 7.34 7.56 -3.62
C GLY A 14 6.90 6.10 -3.48
N ASN A 15 5.59 5.92 -3.46
CA ASN A 15 4.91 4.66 -3.29
C ASN A 15 4.11 4.32 -4.55
N ALA A 16 4.18 3.08 -5.00
CA ALA A 16 3.30 2.50 -6.00
C ALA A 16 3.34 0.98 -5.89
N LEU A 17 2.20 0.36 -5.65
CA LEU A 17 2.02 -1.08 -5.65
C LEU A 17 1.12 -1.47 -6.82
N LEU A 18 1.61 -2.31 -7.72
CA LEU A 18 0.81 -2.87 -8.81
C LEU A 18 0.14 -4.16 -8.34
N VAL A 19 -1.18 -4.25 -8.50
CA VAL A 19 -1.96 -5.48 -8.29
C VAL A 19 -2.61 -5.87 -9.62
N VAL A 20 -2.36 -7.09 -10.05
CA VAL A 20 -2.83 -7.64 -11.34
C VAL A 20 -3.70 -8.85 -11.08
N SER A 21 -4.91 -8.83 -11.61
CA SER A 21 -5.81 -9.97 -11.70
C SER A 21 -5.97 -10.44 -13.15
N ALA A 22 -6.88 -11.36 -13.40
CA ALA A 22 -7.16 -11.81 -14.76
C ALA A 22 -7.81 -10.72 -15.63
N GLY A 23 -8.62 -9.85 -15.02
CA GLY A 23 -9.42 -8.83 -15.69
C GLY A 23 -9.14 -7.39 -15.28
N ALA A 24 -8.13 -7.13 -14.42
CA ALA A 24 -7.80 -5.76 -14.03
C ALA A 24 -6.33 -5.61 -13.59
N ARG A 25 -5.81 -4.39 -13.78
CA ARG A 25 -4.51 -3.92 -13.29
C ARG A 25 -4.71 -2.61 -12.57
N VAL A 26 -4.47 -2.60 -11.27
CA VAL A 26 -4.63 -1.39 -10.45
C VAL A 26 -3.32 -1.03 -9.77
N LEU A 27 -3.11 0.27 -9.61
CA LEU A 27 -2.06 0.80 -8.76
C LEU A 27 -2.66 1.21 -7.41
N VAL A 28 -2.06 0.78 -6.32
CA VAL A 28 -2.28 1.40 -5.01
C VAL A 28 -1.20 2.45 -4.85
N ASP A 29 -1.62 3.70 -4.81
CA ASP A 29 -0.82 4.91 -4.89
C ASP A 29 -0.02 5.10 -6.20
N LEU A 30 0.37 6.33 -6.46
CA LEU A 30 1.14 6.75 -7.62
C LEU A 30 2.06 7.93 -7.26
N GLY A 31 2.93 7.71 -6.28
CA GLY A 31 3.93 8.67 -5.81
C GLY A 31 5.23 8.66 -6.62
N LEU A 32 5.20 8.22 -7.87
CA LEU A 32 6.38 8.08 -8.72
C LEU A 32 6.42 9.11 -9.85
N SER A 33 7.63 9.56 -10.22
CA SER A 33 7.78 10.28 -11.48
C SER A 33 7.39 9.39 -12.66
N GLN A 34 6.92 9.98 -13.76
CA GLN A 34 6.53 9.23 -14.97
C GLN A 34 7.62 8.27 -15.45
N ARG A 35 8.90 8.70 -15.40
CA ARG A 35 10.02 7.85 -15.79
C ARG A 35 10.13 6.61 -14.87
N ARG A 36 10.06 6.81 -13.54
CA ARG A 36 10.13 5.69 -12.58
C ARG A 36 8.94 4.75 -12.75
N LEU A 37 7.74 5.30 -12.92
CA LEU A 37 6.54 4.52 -13.15
C LEU A 37 6.65 3.67 -14.42
N LYS A 38 6.96 4.28 -15.57
CA LYS A 38 7.12 3.56 -16.86
C LYS A 38 8.19 2.45 -16.78
N THR A 39 9.31 2.72 -16.09
CA THR A 39 10.36 1.72 -15.85
C THR A 39 9.85 0.59 -14.95
N GLY A 40 9.15 0.91 -13.87
CA GLY A 40 8.59 -0.07 -12.93
C GLY A 40 7.54 -0.96 -13.56
N LEU A 41 6.59 -0.36 -14.30
CA LEU A 41 5.56 -1.11 -15.02
C LEU A 41 6.18 -2.06 -16.05
N LYS A 42 7.15 -1.59 -16.85
CA LYS A 42 7.88 -2.44 -17.80
C LYS A 42 8.57 -3.62 -17.13
N ALA A 43 9.25 -3.40 -16.01
CA ALA A 43 9.89 -4.45 -15.21
C ALA A 43 8.86 -5.45 -14.64
N ALA A 44 7.67 -4.95 -14.26
CA ALA A 44 6.54 -5.78 -13.86
C ALA A 44 5.77 -6.39 -15.06
N GLY A 45 6.21 -6.18 -16.32
CA GLY A 45 5.59 -6.71 -17.55
C GLY A 45 4.19 -6.19 -17.80
N THR A 46 3.97 -4.91 -17.49
CA THR A 46 2.70 -4.18 -17.70
C THR A 46 3.02 -2.89 -18.46
N ALA A 47 2.15 -2.51 -19.38
CA ALA A 47 2.25 -1.22 -20.08
C ALA A 47 1.42 -0.15 -19.35
N PRO A 48 1.76 1.15 -19.48
CA PRO A 48 0.96 2.25 -18.92
C PRO A 48 -0.52 2.22 -19.31
N ASP A 49 -0.81 1.91 -20.57
CA ASP A 49 -2.19 1.86 -21.12
C ASP A 49 -3.00 0.65 -20.63
N GLU A 50 -2.38 -0.28 -19.92
CA GLU A 50 -3.04 -1.43 -19.32
C GLU A 50 -3.50 -1.17 -17.87
N ILE A 51 -3.25 0.03 -17.32
CA ILE A 51 -3.68 0.38 -15.96
C ILE A 51 -5.14 0.82 -15.98
N ASP A 52 -5.98 0.12 -15.23
CA ASP A 52 -7.42 0.37 -15.17
C ASP A 52 -7.80 1.41 -14.11
N ALA A 53 -7.02 1.55 -13.04
CA ALA A 53 -7.30 2.50 -11.96
C ALA A 53 -6.10 2.77 -11.06
N VAL A 54 -6.14 3.90 -10.37
CA VAL A 54 -5.34 4.21 -9.19
C VAL A 54 -6.25 4.22 -7.97
N LEU A 55 -5.89 3.46 -6.93
CA LEU A 55 -6.49 3.48 -5.61
C LEU A 55 -5.60 4.32 -4.71
N LEU A 56 -6.02 5.52 -4.38
CA LEU A 56 -5.21 6.44 -3.59
C LEU A 56 -5.53 6.31 -2.10
N THR A 57 -4.49 5.99 -1.31
CA THR A 57 -4.60 5.83 0.13
C THR A 57 -4.85 7.16 0.83
N HIS A 58 -4.01 8.15 0.59
CA HIS A 58 -4.10 9.49 1.21
C HIS A 58 -3.38 10.55 0.38
N THR A 59 -3.29 11.78 0.88
CA THR A 59 -2.94 12.95 0.06
C THR A 59 -1.49 13.43 0.17
N HIS A 60 -0.60 12.68 0.84
CA HIS A 60 0.82 13.03 0.89
C HIS A 60 1.47 12.90 -0.49
N THR A 61 2.50 13.71 -0.74
CA THR A 61 3.12 13.85 -2.06
C THR A 61 3.89 12.60 -2.53
N ASP A 62 4.33 11.76 -1.62
CA ASP A 62 4.94 10.47 -1.93
C ASP A 62 3.92 9.37 -2.27
N HIS A 63 2.61 9.68 -2.20
CA HIS A 63 1.51 8.83 -2.65
C HIS A 63 0.80 9.36 -3.88
N PHE A 64 0.71 10.69 -4.04
CA PHE A 64 0.12 11.29 -5.24
C PHE A 64 0.60 12.73 -5.44
N PHE A 65 1.10 13.05 -6.62
CA PHE A 65 1.59 14.40 -6.95
C PHE A 65 1.37 14.76 -8.42
N THR A 66 1.85 15.91 -8.87
CA THR A 66 1.57 16.46 -10.22
C THR A 66 1.89 15.49 -11.37
N ALA A 67 2.95 14.65 -11.24
CA ALA A 67 3.28 13.69 -12.28
C ALA A 67 2.23 12.58 -12.40
N ALA A 68 1.58 12.20 -11.28
CA ALA A 68 0.47 11.26 -11.28
C ALA A 68 -0.77 11.83 -11.99
N VAL A 69 -1.06 13.11 -11.78
CA VAL A 69 -2.13 13.81 -12.51
C VAL A 69 -1.91 13.72 -14.02
N GLY A 70 -0.68 14.04 -14.48
CA GLY A 70 -0.32 13.95 -15.89
C GLY A 70 -0.50 12.55 -16.47
N PHE A 71 -0.05 11.52 -15.73
CA PHE A 71 -0.23 10.12 -16.13
C PHE A 71 -1.72 9.74 -16.25
N CYS A 72 -2.52 10.08 -15.24
CA CYS A 72 -3.94 9.74 -15.24
C CYS A 72 -4.71 10.43 -16.38
N LEU A 73 -4.35 11.67 -16.73
CA LEU A 73 -4.93 12.38 -17.87
C LEU A 73 -4.48 11.77 -19.21
N GLU A 74 -3.17 11.50 -19.37
CA GLU A 74 -2.58 10.92 -20.60
C GLU A 74 -3.20 9.57 -20.93
N HIS A 75 -3.34 8.69 -19.93
CA HIS A 75 -3.80 7.31 -20.11
C HIS A 75 -5.28 7.09 -19.74
N GLN A 76 -6.04 8.15 -19.45
CA GLN A 76 -7.46 8.11 -19.04
C GLN A 76 -7.73 7.19 -17.85
N VAL A 77 -6.80 7.15 -16.88
CA VAL A 77 -6.86 6.27 -15.70
C VAL A 77 -7.63 6.96 -14.57
N PRO A 78 -8.74 6.42 -14.08
CA PRO A 78 -9.47 6.97 -12.95
C PRO A 78 -8.70 6.80 -11.64
N VAL A 79 -8.81 7.83 -10.78
CA VAL A 79 -8.29 7.84 -9.40
C VAL A 79 -9.44 7.70 -8.44
N TYR A 80 -9.41 6.66 -7.62
CA TYR A 80 -10.39 6.39 -6.58
C TYR A 80 -9.81 6.68 -5.20
N SER A 81 -10.52 7.48 -4.39
CA SER A 81 -10.14 7.76 -3.00
C SER A 81 -11.36 8.23 -2.20
N ALA A 82 -11.17 8.52 -0.90
CA ALA A 82 -12.20 9.19 -0.12
C ALA A 82 -12.55 10.56 -0.72
N GLU A 83 -13.80 10.98 -0.60
CA GLU A 83 -14.25 12.27 -1.16
C GLU A 83 -13.46 13.45 -0.58
N GLU A 84 -13.13 13.39 0.72
CA GLU A 84 -12.33 14.40 1.41
C GLU A 84 -10.95 14.56 0.77
N ASN A 85 -10.30 13.44 0.39
CA ASN A 85 -9.00 13.41 -0.27
C ASN A 85 -9.09 14.08 -1.64
N LEU A 86 -10.07 13.70 -2.45
CA LEU A 86 -10.28 14.29 -3.79
C LEU A 86 -10.58 15.78 -3.70
N ARG A 87 -11.37 16.20 -2.71
CA ARG A 87 -11.69 17.61 -2.44
C ARG A 87 -10.45 18.40 -2.01
N HIS A 88 -9.60 17.82 -1.14
CA HIS A 88 -8.34 18.43 -0.76
C HIS A 88 -7.43 18.59 -1.97
N LEU A 89 -7.18 17.52 -2.74
CA LEU A 89 -6.32 17.56 -3.93
C LEU A 89 -6.82 18.55 -5.00
N SER A 90 -8.12 18.67 -5.16
CA SER A 90 -8.69 19.67 -6.11
C SER A 90 -8.37 21.12 -5.75
N ARG A 91 -8.01 21.39 -4.49
CA ARG A 91 -7.65 22.72 -3.99
C ARG A 91 -6.15 22.94 -3.91
N SER A 92 -5.39 21.90 -3.63
CA SER A 92 -3.96 21.96 -3.27
C SER A 92 -3.02 21.47 -4.37
N LEU A 93 -3.47 20.56 -5.26
CA LEU A 93 -2.61 19.96 -6.27
C LEU A 93 -2.87 20.52 -7.66
N ALA A 94 -1.82 21.06 -8.28
CA ALA A 94 -1.90 21.61 -9.63
C ALA A 94 -2.38 20.56 -10.65
N GLY A 95 -3.35 20.93 -11.48
CA GLY A 95 -3.91 20.08 -12.52
C GLY A 95 -4.96 19.07 -12.03
N PHE A 96 -5.13 18.83 -10.73
CA PHE A 96 -6.07 17.82 -10.24
C PHE A 96 -7.54 18.09 -10.62
N ARG A 97 -7.93 19.37 -10.74
CA ARG A 97 -9.28 19.76 -11.19
C ARG A 97 -9.60 19.24 -12.58
N GLU A 98 -8.60 19.08 -13.43
CA GLU A 98 -8.79 18.54 -14.79
C GLU A 98 -9.19 17.05 -14.74
N LEU A 99 -8.67 16.28 -13.76
CA LEU A 99 -9.17 14.91 -13.52
C LEU A 99 -10.66 14.89 -13.15
N GLY A 100 -11.10 15.84 -12.30
CA GLY A 100 -12.51 16.00 -11.97
C GLY A 100 -13.38 16.34 -13.20
N LYS A 101 -12.94 17.28 -14.04
CA LYS A 101 -13.63 17.64 -15.29
C LYS A 101 -13.69 16.49 -16.29
N ALA A 102 -12.64 15.65 -16.34
CA ALA A 102 -12.59 14.44 -17.18
C ALA A 102 -13.38 13.26 -16.61
N GLY A 103 -14.00 13.37 -15.42
CA GLY A 103 -14.67 12.26 -14.74
C GLY A 103 -13.74 11.17 -14.19
N LEU A 104 -12.44 11.49 -14.07
CA LEU A 104 -11.40 10.57 -13.61
C LEU A 104 -11.16 10.63 -12.10
N ALA A 105 -11.56 11.67 -11.40
CA ALA A 105 -11.53 11.72 -9.92
C ALA A 105 -12.84 11.16 -9.37
N ARG A 106 -12.80 9.98 -8.73
CA ARG A 106 -13.99 9.22 -8.32
C ARG A 106 -13.96 8.89 -6.84
N ALA A 107 -15.02 9.24 -6.12
CA ALA A 107 -15.11 8.95 -4.70
C ALA A 107 -15.45 7.47 -4.44
N ILE A 108 -14.78 6.91 -3.41
CA ILE A 108 -15.18 5.64 -2.80
C ILE A 108 -16.11 5.99 -1.64
N ASN A 109 -17.40 5.66 -1.79
CA ASN A 109 -18.46 6.03 -0.84
C ASN A 109 -18.89 4.84 0.05
N GLY A 110 -17.93 4.00 0.45
CA GLY A 110 -18.23 2.75 1.15
C GLY A 110 -18.70 1.65 0.21
N GLY A 111 -18.90 0.45 0.75
CA GLY A 111 -19.26 -0.73 -0.04
C GLY A 111 -18.09 -1.27 -0.87
N THR A 112 -18.44 -2.09 -1.86
CA THR A 112 -17.46 -2.75 -2.74
C THR A 112 -17.40 -2.04 -4.09
N LEU A 113 -16.24 -1.49 -4.44
CA LEU A 113 -15.96 -0.98 -5.78
C LEU A 113 -15.51 -2.14 -6.69
N GLN A 114 -16.14 -2.25 -7.87
CA GLN A 114 -15.75 -3.25 -8.86
C GLN A 114 -14.88 -2.62 -9.96
N ILE A 115 -13.68 -3.20 -10.18
CA ILE A 115 -12.77 -2.82 -11.28
C ILE A 115 -12.40 -4.11 -12.01
N GLY A 116 -12.94 -4.33 -13.21
CA GLY A 116 -12.82 -5.61 -13.88
C GLY A 116 -13.33 -6.75 -13.00
N ASP A 117 -12.49 -7.73 -12.70
CA ASP A 117 -12.77 -8.84 -11.79
C ASP A 117 -12.30 -8.59 -10.34
N LEU A 118 -11.72 -7.41 -10.05
CA LEU A 118 -11.34 -6.99 -8.71
C LEU A 118 -12.52 -6.38 -7.95
N ALA A 119 -12.81 -6.94 -6.79
CA ALA A 119 -13.68 -6.33 -5.78
C ALA A 119 -12.79 -5.61 -4.76
N VAL A 120 -12.94 -4.31 -4.65
CA VAL A 120 -12.12 -3.43 -3.79
C VAL A 120 -12.98 -2.88 -2.67
N GLU A 121 -12.53 -3.09 -1.44
CA GLU A 121 -13.10 -2.51 -0.22
C GLU A 121 -12.04 -1.61 0.42
N SER A 122 -12.45 -0.44 0.90
CA SER A 122 -11.59 0.49 1.62
C SER A 122 -11.95 0.54 3.10
N PHE A 123 -10.96 0.80 3.94
CA PHE A 123 -11.12 1.00 5.38
C PHE A 123 -10.19 2.10 5.87
N ASP A 124 -10.59 2.78 6.95
CA ASP A 124 -9.77 3.84 7.53
C ASP A 124 -8.57 3.26 8.29
N VAL A 125 -7.44 3.97 8.23
CA VAL A 125 -6.26 3.74 9.05
C VAL A 125 -5.84 5.04 9.74
N PRO A 126 -5.28 4.98 10.96
CA PRO A 126 -4.87 6.17 11.71
C PRO A 126 -3.57 6.75 11.15
N HIS A 127 -3.68 7.90 10.46
CA HIS A 127 -2.53 8.63 9.93
C HIS A 127 -2.80 10.14 9.84
N ASP A 128 -1.77 10.97 9.99
CA ASP A 128 -1.85 12.44 10.04
C ASP A 128 -1.87 13.09 8.64
N SER A 129 -2.77 12.65 7.79
CA SER A 129 -2.95 13.22 6.45
C SER A 129 -4.15 14.15 6.35
N HIS A 130 -4.18 15.03 5.35
CA HIS A 130 -5.38 15.79 5.02
C HIS A 130 -6.46 14.87 4.44
N GLY A 131 -7.65 14.89 5.03
CA GLY A 131 -8.75 14.00 4.67
C GLY A 131 -8.71 12.68 5.42
N ARG A 132 -8.77 11.57 4.71
CA ARG A 132 -8.78 10.21 5.28
C ARG A 132 -7.58 9.43 4.77
N ALA A 133 -6.93 8.66 5.64
CA ALA A 133 -5.99 7.64 5.23
C ALA A 133 -6.72 6.29 5.10
N LEU A 134 -6.52 5.61 3.97
CA LEU A 134 -7.24 4.40 3.60
C LEU A 134 -6.29 3.21 3.47
N GLY A 135 -6.70 2.07 4.01
CA GLY A 135 -6.23 0.77 3.57
C GLY A 135 -7.20 0.17 2.55
N PHE A 136 -6.74 -0.84 1.81
CA PHE A 136 -7.54 -1.53 0.80
C PHE A 136 -7.50 -3.04 0.97
N ARG A 137 -8.65 -3.68 0.78
CA ARG A 137 -8.78 -5.12 0.59
C ARG A 137 -9.24 -5.39 -0.84
N LEU A 138 -8.41 -6.07 -1.61
CA LEU A 138 -8.66 -6.41 -3.00
C LEU A 138 -8.90 -7.91 -3.10
N ALA A 139 -10.05 -8.31 -3.64
CA ALA A 139 -10.41 -9.71 -3.79
C ALA A 139 -10.77 -10.04 -5.24
N PHE A 140 -10.32 -11.17 -5.75
CA PHE A 140 -10.49 -11.60 -7.14
C PHE A 140 -10.58 -13.11 -7.28
N GLY A 141 -11.00 -13.55 -8.45
CA GLY A 141 -11.22 -14.96 -8.75
C GLY A 141 -12.59 -15.48 -8.30
N PRO A 142 -12.95 -16.70 -8.71
CA PRO A 142 -14.25 -17.29 -8.39
C PRO A 142 -14.38 -17.58 -6.89
N THR A 143 -15.59 -17.54 -6.35
CA THR A 143 -15.91 -17.65 -4.91
C THR A 143 -15.17 -18.78 -4.19
N ARG A 144 -15.09 -19.97 -4.82
CA ARG A 144 -14.42 -21.15 -4.23
C ARG A 144 -12.89 -21.08 -4.25
N ARG A 145 -12.30 -20.17 -5.05
CA ARG A 145 -10.85 -19.93 -5.20
C ARG A 145 -10.51 -18.46 -5.06
N ARG A 146 -11.32 -17.73 -4.27
CA ARG A 146 -11.13 -16.30 -4.07
C ARG A 146 -9.77 -16.03 -3.44
N ARG A 147 -9.02 -15.16 -4.09
CA ARG A 147 -7.73 -14.64 -3.61
C ARG A 147 -7.92 -13.23 -3.09
N THR A 148 -7.12 -12.87 -2.10
CA THR A 148 -7.26 -11.59 -1.44
C THR A 148 -5.88 -10.99 -1.14
N VAL A 149 -5.75 -9.71 -1.44
CA VAL A 149 -4.61 -8.87 -1.04
C VAL A 149 -5.12 -7.80 -0.09
N ALA A 150 -4.49 -7.62 1.06
CA ALA A 150 -4.77 -6.54 1.99
C ALA A 150 -3.57 -5.60 2.08
N VAL A 151 -3.81 -4.30 2.00
CA VAL A 151 -2.77 -3.27 1.94
C VAL A 151 -3.08 -2.18 2.95
N ALA A 152 -2.12 -1.84 3.82
CA ALA A 152 -2.11 -0.60 4.57
C ALA A 152 -0.67 -0.12 4.74
N THR A 153 -0.43 1.10 4.32
CA THR A 153 0.79 1.86 4.57
C THR A 153 0.40 3.14 5.29
N ASP A 154 1.36 3.74 5.94
CA ASP A 154 1.13 5.00 6.66
C ASP A 154 0.03 4.87 7.71
N LEU A 155 0.37 4.19 8.80
CA LEU A 155 -0.50 4.06 9.95
C LEU A 155 0.32 4.07 11.25
N GLY A 156 -0.10 4.89 12.21
CA GLY A 156 0.61 5.03 13.48
C GLY A 156 0.43 3.84 14.42
N HIS A 157 -0.65 3.09 14.28
CA HIS A 157 -0.92 1.84 14.99
C HIS A 157 -1.93 1.00 14.22
N MET A 158 -2.03 -0.30 14.54
CA MET A 158 -3.04 -1.20 13.97
C MET A 158 -4.26 -1.28 14.91
N PRO A 159 -5.39 -0.59 14.61
CA PRO A 159 -6.61 -0.74 15.39
C PRO A 159 -7.16 -2.15 15.31
N GLY A 160 -7.74 -2.65 16.42
CA GLY A 160 -8.31 -4.00 16.48
C GLY A 160 -9.39 -4.26 15.42
N GLU A 161 -10.20 -3.25 15.09
CA GLU A 161 -11.19 -3.31 14.02
C GLU A 161 -10.59 -3.38 12.63
N CYS A 162 -9.35 -2.91 12.42
CA CYS A 162 -8.68 -3.01 11.12
C CYS A 162 -8.16 -4.41 10.84
N LEU A 163 -7.84 -5.20 11.86
CA LEU A 163 -7.31 -6.56 11.71
C LEU A 163 -8.19 -7.46 10.85
N ARG A 164 -9.52 -7.31 10.93
CA ARG A 164 -10.48 -8.10 10.13
C ARG A 164 -10.25 -8.00 8.62
N TRP A 165 -9.69 -6.89 8.15
CA TRP A 165 -9.42 -6.67 6.73
C TRP A 165 -8.24 -7.48 6.22
N PHE A 166 -7.36 -7.89 7.14
CA PHE A 166 -6.14 -8.66 6.84
C PHE A 166 -6.31 -10.15 7.08
N VAL A 167 -7.24 -10.54 7.96
CA VAL A 167 -7.50 -11.96 8.26
C VAL A 167 -7.87 -12.70 6.98
N ASP A 168 -7.23 -13.87 6.77
CA ASP A 168 -7.38 -14.72 5.58
C ASP A 168 -6.96 -14.05 4.25
N ALA A 169 -6.22 -12.95 4.26
CA ALA A 169 -5.60 -12.43 3.05
C ALA A 169 -4.47 -13.36 2.58
N ASN A 170 -4.42 -13.66 1.29
CA ASN A 170 -3.35 -14.49 0.71
C ASN A 170 -2.01 -13.74 0.67
N ALA A 171 -2.08 -12.43 0.45
CA ALA A 171 -0.92 -11.56 0.57
C ALA A 171 -1.28 -10.33 1.42
N VAL A 172 -0.37 -9.96 2.30
CA VAL A 172 -0.47 -8.79 3.18
C VAL A 172 0.64 -7.82 2.81
N VAL A 173 0.30 -6.56 2.58
CA VAL A 173 1.25 -5.44 2.46
C VAL A 173 1.01 -4.53 3.64
N LEU A 174 1.96 -4.48 4.56
CA LEU A 174 1.84 -3.71 5.79
C LEU A 174 3.07 -2.83 5.99
N GLU A 175 2.85 -1.63 6.51
CA GLU A 175 3.94 -0.76 6.90
C GLU A 175 4.86 -1.41 7.94
N SER A 176 6.18 -1.18 7.78
CA SER A 176 7.24 -1.45 8.75
C SER A 176 8.25 -0.31 8.61
N ASN A 177 7.88 0.87 9.14
CA ASN A 177 8.54 2.11 8.76
C ASN A 177 9.91 2.25 9.39
N HIS A 178 10.04 2.08 10.71
CA HIS A 178 11.28 2.40 11.41
C HIS A 178 11.64 1.37 12.47
N ASP A 179 12.92 1.24 12.67
CA ASP A 179 13.50 0.68 13.89
C ASP A 179 13.48 1.75 14.99
N ALA A 180 13.00 1.39 16.18
CA ALA A 180 12.76 2.34 17.26
C ALA A 180 14.08 2.95 17.81
N GLU A 181 15.18 2.19 17.79
CA GLU A 181 16.48 2.67 18.26
C GLU A 181 17.11 3.60 17.22
N MET A 182 17.07 3.23 15.93
CA MET A 182 17.53 4.09 14.84
C MET A 182 16.76 5.41 14.80
N LEU A 183 15.45 5.39 15.02
CA LEU A 183 14.64 6.61 15.05
C LEU A 183 15.05 7.51 16.21
N ARG A 184 15.23 6.98 17.43
CA ARG A 184 15.69 7.75 18.59
C ARG A 184 17.10 8.33 18.38
N ALA A 185 17.98 7.58 17.72
CA ALA A 185 19.36 7.98 17.45
C ALA A 185 19.54 8.84 16.20
N SER A 186 18.46 9.14 15.46
CA SER A 186 18.52 9.77 14.14
C SER A 186 18.98 11.23 14.11
N GLY A 187 19.13 11.86 15.28
CA GLY A 187 19.45 13.29 15.37
C GLY A 187 18.32 14.24 14.92
N ARG A 188 17.14 13.73 14.63
CA ARG A 188 15.96 14.51 14.30
C ARG A 188 15.46 15.30 15.52
N PRO A 189 14.81 16.46 15.32
CA PRO A 189 14.13 17.16 16.40
C PRO A 189 13.14 16.23 17.15
N TRP A 190 13.08 16.36 18.46
CA TRP A 190 12.27 15.46 19.30
C TRP A 190 10.79 15.43 18.91
N ASN A 191 10.22 16.59 18.60
CA ASN A 191 8.83 16.69 18.13
C ASN A 191 8.57 15.91 16.82
N LEU A 192 9.58 15.78 15.96
CA LEU A 192 9.47 14.96 14.73
C LEU A 192 9.55 13.47 15.07
N ILE A 193 10.43 13.08 16.01
CA ILE A 193 10.50 11.70 16.49
C ILE A 193 9.18 11.29 17.12
N GLU A 194 8.63 12.12 18.02
CA GLU A 194 7.32 11.86 18.66
C GLU A 194 6.17 11.77 17.64
N ARG A 195 6.18 12.63 16.61
CA ARG A 195 5.20 12.57 15.53
C ARG A 195 5.30 11.26 14.75
N ILE A 196 6.52 10.83 14.38
CA ILE A 196 6.74 9.59 13.62
C ILE A 196 6.32 8.37 14.46
N ALA A 197 6.73 8.29 15.72
CA ALA A 197 6.41 7.18 16.62
C ALA A 197 5.01 7.27 17.25
N GLY A 198 4.28 8.35 16.98
CA GLY A 198 2.98 8.61 17.59
C GLY A 198 1.83 7.81 16.95
N PRO A 199 0.64 7.83 17.59
CA PRO A 199 -0.50 7.00 17.16
C PRO A 199 -1.08 7.37 15.79
N TRP A 200 -0.67 8.49 15.22
CA TRP A 200 -1.03 8.96 13.88
C TRP A 200 0.18 9.06 12.94
N GLY A 201 1.34 8.56 13.39
CA GLY A 201 2.58 8.56 12.63
C GLY A 201 2.72 7.29 11.79
N HIS A 202 3.73 6.47 12.13
CA HIS A 202 4.09 5.27 11.36
C HIS A 202 4.39 4.08 12.28
N LEU A 203 4.11 2.86 11.82
CA LEU A 203 4.44 1.63 12.55
C LEU A 203 5.95 1.42 12.66
N SER A 204 6.42 1.13 13.88
CA SER A 204 7.75 0.55 14.05
C SER A 204 7.80 -0.90 13.54
N ASN A 205 9.02 -1.44 13.41
CA ASN A 205 9.21 -2.85 13.03
C ASN A 205 8.54 -3.80 14.02
N GLU A 206 8.62 -3.49 15.32
CA GLU A 206 8.03 -4.27 16.41
C GLU A 206 6.49 -4.21 16.37
N ALA A 207 5.92 -3.00 16.21
CA ALA A 207 4.47 -2.83 16.10
C ALA A 207 3.90 -3.53 14.85
N ALA A 208 4.64 -3.53 13.75
CA ALA A 208 4.29 -4.30 12.56
C ALA A 208 4.34 -5.81 12.84
N ALA A 209 5.35 -6.28 13.59
CA ALA A 209 5.48 -7.69 13.97
C ALA A 209 4.31 -8.16 14.84
N ASP A 210 3.92 -7.36 15.83
CA ASP A 210 2.78 -7.66 16.70
C ASP A 210 1.47 -7.73 15.90
N ALA A 211 1.22 -6.76 15.02
CA ALA A 211 0.06 -6.76 14.16
C ALA A 211 0.02 -7.97 13.21
N LEU A 212 1.15 -8.32 12.61
CA LEU A 212 1.27 -9.50 11.73
C LEU A 212 1.10 -10.81 12.50
N ALA A 213 1.60 -10.90 13.75
CA ALA A 213 1.38 -12.06 14.61
C ALA A 213 -0.11 -12.29 14.87
N GLU A 214 -0.84 -11.21 15.14
CA GLU A 214 -2.29 -11.29 15.37
C GLU A 214 -3.06 -11.63 14.10
N ILE A 215 -2.72 -11.02 12.96
CA ILE A 215 -3.31 -11.33 11.65
C ILE A 215 -3.13 -12.82 11.32
N VAL A 216 -1.90 -13.33 11.41
CA VAL A 216 -1.57 -14.71 11.11
C VAL A 216 -2.20 -15.67 12.11
N GLY A 217 -2.24 -15.30 13.41
CA GLY A 217 -2.85 -16.11 14.48
C GLY A 217 -4.37 -16.25 14.33
N ARG A 218 -5.05 -15.26 13.76
CA ARG A 218 -6.50 -15.27 13.48
C ARG A 218 -6.86 -15.88 12.13
N SER A 219 -5.89 -16.02 11.22
CA SER A 219 -6.12 -16.57 9.88
C SER A 219 -6.09 -18.09 9.87
N HIS A 220 -6.86 -18.70 8.97
CA HIS A 220 -6.78 -20.14 8.73
C HIS A 220 -5.37 -20.53 8.28
N PRO A 221 -4.86 -21.69 8.71
CA PRO A 221 -3.52 -22.16 8.34
C PRO A 221 -3.30 -22.15 6.83
N GLY A 222 -2.17 -21.58 6.38
CA GLY A 222 -1.80 -21.48 4.97
C GLY A 222 -2.53 -20.41 4.15
N ARG A 223 -3.45 -19.63 4.73
CA ARG A 223 -4.12 -18.55 3.99
C ARG A 223 -3.17 -17.40 3.73
N VAL A 224 -2.46 -16.91 4.74
CA VAL A 224 -1.43 -15.89 4.58
C VAL A 224 -0.16 -16.55 4.04
N ALA A 225 0.09 -16.40 2.75
CA ALA A 225 1.22 -17.02 2.07
C ALA A 225 2.39 -16.05 1.85
N SER A 226 2.11 -14.75 1.74
CA SER A 226 3.13 -13.73 1.50
C SER A 226 2.87 -12.47 2.32
N ILE A 227 3.93 -11.89 2.87
CA ILE A 227 3.90 -10.62 3.59
C ILE A 227 4.98 -9.71 2.99
N ILE A 228 4.58 -8.50 2.62
CA ILE A 228 5.47 -7.44 2.15
C ILE A 228 5.50 -6.36 3.21
N LEU A 229 6.67 -6.15 3.79
CA LEU A 229 6.94 -5.01 4.67
C LEU A 229 7.18 -3.79 3.77
N ALA A 230 6.35 -2.77 3.93
CA ALA A 230 6.31 -1.62 3.04
C ALA A 230 6.64 -0.33 3.78
N HIS A 231 6.83 0.75 3.03
CA HIS A 231 7.05 2.11 3.52
C HIS A 231 8.22 2.23 4.52
N LEU A 232 9.33 1.52 4.27
CA LEU A 232 10.52 1.58 5.11
C LEU A 232 11.16 2.96 5.04
N SER A 233 11.48 3.53 6.20
CA SER A 233 12.28 4.77 6.30
C SER A 233 13.70 4.52 5.78
N LYS A 234 14.15 5.40 4.88
CA LYS A 234 15.53 5.29 4.34
C LYS A 234 16.61 5.59 5.39
N ASP A 235 16.28 6.38 6.42
CA ASP A 235 17.24 6.89 7.40
C ASP A 235 17.14 6.15 8.75
N CYS A 236 15.96 5.57 9.06
CA CYS A 236 15.67 4.97 10.35
C CYS A 236 15.24 3.50 10.23
N ASN A 237 15.56 2.83 9.12
CA ASN A 237 15.32 1.41 8.94
C ASN A 237 16.27 0.80 7.91
N THR A 238 16.35 -0.54 7.92
CA THR A 238 16.94 -1.32 6.83
C THR A 238 16.03 -2.50 6.49
N PRO A 239 16.07 -3.02 5.25
CA PRO A 239 15.34 -4.24 4.90
C PRO A 239 15.65 -5.41 5.84
N GLN A 240 16.90 -5.50 6.30
CA GLN A 240 17.34 -6.54 7.20
C GLN A 240 16.67 -6.44 8.57
N LEU A 241 16.70 -5.26 9.22
CA LEU A 241 16.06 -5.04 10.52
C LEU A 241 14.53 -5.28 10.45
N ALA A 242 13.89 -4.79 9.39
CA ALA A 242 12.46 -5.03 9.19
C ALA A 242 12.13 -6.53 9.07
N LEU A 243 12.95 -7.32 8.37
CA LEU A 243 12.77 -8.77 8.24
C LEU A 243 13.12 -9.53 9.52
N GLU A 244 14.17 -9.13 10.23
CA GLU A 244 14.59 -9.73 11.51
C GLU A 244 13.51 -9.59 12.57
N ALA A 245 12.82 -8.46 12.66
CA ALA A 245 11.69 -8.26 13.56
C ALA A 245 10.55 -9.29 13.32
N GLN A 246 10.43 -9.84 12.09
CA GLN A 246 9.42 -10.83 11.72
C GLN A 246 9.91 -12.30 11.87
N ALA A 247 11.16 -12.53 12.28
CA ALA A 247 11.76 -13.87 12.27
C ALA A 247 10.95 -14.91 13.07
N HIS A 248 10.34 -14.49 14.19
CA HIS A 248 9.51 -15.37 15.03
C HIS A 248 8.26 -15.88 14.30
N LEU A 249 7.76 -15.17 13.29
CA LEU A 249 6.62 -15.58 12.47
C LEU A 249 7.00 -16.58 11.38
N ALA A 250 8.28 -16.65 11.01
CA ALA A 250 8.77 -17.52 9.94
C ALA A 250 9.05 -18.96 10.44
N HIS A 251 9.34 -19.15 11.74
CA HIS A 251 9.81 -20.44 12.28
C HIS A 251 8.66 -21.36 12.73
N GLY A 252 8.86 -22.66 12.58
CA GLY A 252 8.02 -23.73 13.16
C GLY A 252 6.63 -23.88 12.54
N ARG A 253 6.36 -23.29 11.36
CA ARG A 253 5.05 -23.35 10.69
C ARG A 253 5.01 -24.50 9.68
N THR A 254 3.90 -25.23 9.65
CA THR A 254 3.62 -26.24 8.62
C THR A 254 3.38 -25.59 7.24
N HIS A 255 2.92 -24.33 7.22
CA HIS A 255 2.73 -23.53 6.02
C HIS A 255 3.67 -22.31 6.07
N PRO A 256 4.78 -22.33 5.31
CA PRO A 256 5.75 -21.23 5.32
C PRO A 256 5.14 -19.95 4.77
N ILE A 257 5.47 -18.83 5.41
CA ILE A 257 5.11 -17.49 4.96
C ILE A 257 6.34 -16.88 4.29
N ARG A 258 6.18 -16.34 3.09
CA ARG A 258 7.24 -15.60 2.39
C ARG A 258 7.23 -14.16 2.87
N PHE A 259 8.32 -13.73 3.50
CA PHE A 259 8.55 -12.33 3.88
C PHE A 259 9.41 -11.61 2.85
N LEU A 260 9.06 -10.36 2.55
CA LEU A 260 9.78 -9.47 1.65
C LEU A 260 9.76 -8.06 2.23
N ALA A 261 10.86 -7.34 2.10
CA ALA A 261 10.91 -5.91 2.37
C ALA A 261 10.86 -5.16 1.02
N ALA A 262 9.91 -4.24 0.87
CA ALA A 262 9.80 -3.43 -0.33
C ALA A 262 10.92 -2.38 -0.37
N ALA A 263 11.49 -2.18 -1.55
CA ALA A 263 12.58 -1.25 -1.75
C ALA A 263 12.07 0.12 -2.23
N GLN A 264 12.74 1.20 -1.78
CA GLN A 264 12.38 2.56 -2.18
C GLN A 264 12.75 2.87 -3.64
N TRP A 265 13.81 2.26 -4.15
CA TRP A 265 14.40 2.60 -5.45
C TRP A 265 14.45 1.44 -6.44
N ALA A 266 13.99 0.27 -6.06
CA ALA A 266 14.00 -0.92 -6.90
C ALA A 266 12.61 -1.54 -6.98
N VAL A 267 12.31 -2.09 -8.14
CA VAL A 267 11.10 -2.88 -8.36
C VAL A 267 11.25 -4.22 -7.66
N GLY A 268 10.29 -4.57 -6.84
CA GLY A 268 10.24 -5.87 -6.16
C GLY A 268 9.93 -7.02 -7.11
N PRO A 269 10.07 -8.26 -6.66
CA PRO A 269 9.65 -9.42 -7.44
C PRO A 269 8.12 -9.46 -7.58
N ARG A 270 7.64 -10.10 -8.64
CA ARG A 270 6.24 -10.48 -8.73
C ARG A 270 5.93 -11.54 -7.67
N ILE A 271 4.85 -11.36 -6.95
CA ILE A 271 4.36 -12.27 -5.93
C ILE A 271 3.02 -12.79 -6.41
N GLU A 272 2.99 -14.06 -6.76
CA GLU A 272 1.75 -14.75 -7.16
C GLU A 272 0.80 -14.87 -5.96
N VAL A 273 -0.50 -14.73 -6.22
CA VAL A 273 -1.54 -14.72 -5.19
C VAL A 273 -2.53 -15.85 -5.40
#